data_121a7c10bc7890a83baf4a8498471eb7
#
_entry.id   121a7c10bc7890a83baf4a8498471eb7
#
_cell.length_a   1.000
_cell.length_b   1.000
_cell.length_c   1.000
_cell.angle_alpha   90.00
_cell.angle_beta   90.00
_cell.angle_gamma   90.00
#
_symmetry.space_group_name_H-M   'P 1'
#
loop_
_entity.id
_entity.type
_entity.pdbx_description
1 polymer ?
#
loop_
_entity_poly.entity_id
_entity_poly.type
_entity_poly.pdbx_seq_one_letter_code
_entity_poly.pdbx_strand_id
1 'polypeptide(L)'
;MPIDENEYIKQTLERYTNCSMEEICDHILITNFKKYIMRFKERTKGTYSEGNFRIANAPDINCSMIDFGIGSPQAALVVNCLAYLPNLKTVIMVGMCGGIDDVLKEGDFIVPSAAIRGEGTSNHYLPKGFPAIPASSVNLYCIGAVRQSGRLPRCGIVYTTDRRLWEFDKKFIDYLRDKRILGIDM
;
A
#
# COMPACT_ATOMS: atom_id res chain seq x y z
N MET A 1 -24.11 15.91 -20.94
CA MET A 1 -24.51 15.90 -19.53
C MET A 1 -23.22 15.89 -18.70
N PRO A 2 -23.14 16.63 -17.60
CA PRO A 2 -22.01 16.47 -16.69
C PRO A 2 -21.99 15.03 -16.18
N ILE A 3 -20.82 14.40 -16.20
CA ILE A 3 -20.63 13.05 -15.68
C ILE A 3 -20.76 13.17 -14.15
N ASP A 4 -21.61 12.33 -13.54
CA ASP A 4 -21.63 12.22 -12.08
C ASP A 4 -20.31 11.60 -11.64
N GLU A 5 -19.56 12.33 -10.82
CA GLU A 5 -18.22 11.93 -10.37
C GLU A 5 -18.27 10.60 -9.60
N ASN A 6 -19.25 10.43 -8.72
CA ASN A 6 -19.41 9.20 -7.92
C ASN A 6 -19.66 8.00 -8.83
N GLU A 7 -20.56 8.13 -9.78
CA GLU A 7 -20.88 7.06 -10.73
C GLU A 7 -19.68 6.72 -11.63
N TYR A 8 -18.95 7.74 -12.09
CA TYR A 8 -17.75 7.53 -12.90
C TYR A 8 -16.66 6.79 -12.14
N ILE A 9 -16.43 7.13 -10.86
CA ILE A 9 -15.42 6.48 -10.03
C ILE A 9 -15.84 5.05 -9.71
N LYS A 10 -17.12 4.83 -9.37
CA LYS A 10 -17.67 3.49 -9.19
C LYS A 10 -17.42 2.61 -10.41
N GLN A 11 -17.85 3.05 -11.58
CA GLN A 11 -17.64 2.32 -12.85
C GLN A 11 -16.14 2.09 -13.15
N THR A 12 -15.28 3.03 -12.77
CA THR A 12 -13.83 2.90 -12.94
C THR A 12 -13.30 1.77 -12.06
N LEU A 13 -13.63 1.75 -10.77
CA LEU A 13 -13.18 0.71 -9.84
C LEU A 13 -13.69 -0.68 -10.27
N GLU A 14 -14.98 -0.79 -10.61
CA GLU A 14 -15.60 -2.03 -11.06
C GLU A 14 -14.97 -2.56 -12.36
N ARG A 15 -14.72 -1.68 -13.32
CA ARG A 15 -14.03 -2.05 -14.57
C ARG A 15 -12.58 -2.52 -14.34
N TYR A 16 -11.87 -1.91 -13.39
CA TYR A 16 -10.49 -2.29 -13.12
C TYR A 16 -10.37 -3.58 -12.32
N THR A 17 -11.37 -3.90 -11.50
CA THR A 17 -11.34 -5.07 -10.61
C THR A 17 -12.20 -6.23 -11.10
N ASN A 18 -13.11 -6.02 -12.06
CA ASN A 18 -14.21 -6.95 -12.40
C ASN A 18 -15.00 -7.40 -11.16
N CYS A 19 -15.22 -6.48 -10.22
CA CYS A 19 -15.89 -6.73 -8.95
C CYS A 19 -16.84 -5.57 -8.67
N SER A 20 -18.04 -5.86 -8.19
CA SER A 20 -18.96 -4.81 -7.77
C SER A 20 -18.42 -4.06 -6.56
N MET A 21 -18.61 -2.74 -6.53
CA MET A 21 -18.17 -1.89 -5.43
C MET A 21 -18.82 -2.30 -4.10
N GLU A 22 -20.04 -2.82 -4.15
CA GLU A 22 -20.81 -3.31 -3.00
C GLU A 22 -20.22 -4.58 -2.36
N GLU A 23 -19.40 -5.34 -3.10
CA GLU A 23 -18.73 -6.54 -2.59
C GLU A 23 -17.43 -6.22 -1.85
N ILE A 24 -16.95 -4.98 -1.97
CA ILE A 24 -15.68 -4.56 -1.36
C ILE A 24 -15.91 -4.26 0.12
N CYS A 25 -15.11 -4.87 0.98
CA CYS A 25 -15.21 -4.75 2.43
C CYS A 25 -14.69 -3.41 2.96
N ASP A 26 -14.98 -3.08 4.23
CA ASP A 26 -14.62 -1.81 4.87
C ASP A 26 -13.11 -1.68 5.16
N HIS A 27 -12.42 -2.81 5.37
CA HIS A 27 -10.98 -2.85 5.63
C HIS A 27 -10.26 -3.38 4.41
N ILE A 28 -9.28 -2.62 3.92
CA ILE A 28 -8.62 -2.95 2.66
C ILE A 28 -7.12 -3.07 2.85
N LEU A 29 -6.59 -4.19 2.39
CA LEU A 29 -5.16 -4.37 2.19
C LEU A 29 -4.85 -4.11 0.71
N ILE A 30 -3.91 -3.23 0.42
CA ILE A 30 -3.41 -3.05 -0.94
C ILE A 30 -2.01 -3.63 -1.07
N THR A 31 -1.70 -4.19 -2.22
CA THR A 31 -0.39 -4.81 -2.47
C THR A 31 0.01 -4.64 -3.94
N ASN A 32 1.27 -4.85 -4.23
CA ASN A 32 1.81 -4.97 -5.58
C ASN A 32 2.36 -6.38 -5.87
N PHE A 33 1.94 -7.38 -5.09
CA PHE A 33 2.43 -8.76 -5.22
C PHE A 33 1.28 -9.77 -5.36
N LYS A 34 1.15 -10.34 -6.54
CA LYS A 34 0.16 -11.41 -6.84
C LYS A 34 0.20 -12.55 -5.81
N LYS A 35 1.39 -12.92 -5.31
CA LYS A 35 1.51 -13.99 -4.32
C LYS A 35 0.78 -13.69 -3.01
N TYR A 36 0.68 -12.41 -2.62
CA TYR A 36 0.01 -12.05 -1.36
C TYR A 36 -1.50 -12.15 -1.48
N ILE A 37 -2.08 -11.67 -2.57
CA ILE A 37 -3.52 -11.78 -2.78
C ILE A 37 -3.96 -13.23 -2.97
N MET A 38 -3.17 -14.06 -3.64
CA MET A 38 -3.46 -15.49 -3.76
C MET A 38 -3.43 -16.19 -2.40
N ARG A 39 -2.43 -15.86 -1.57
CA ARG A 39 -2.37 -16.40 -0.20
C ARG A 39 -3.50 -15.88 0.70
N PHE A 40 -3.90 -14.64 0.54
CA PHE A 40 -5.05 -14.08 1.24
C PHE A 40 -6.32 -14.85 0.87
N LYS A 41 -6.61 -15.00 -0.42
CA LYS A 41 -7.75 -15.78 -0.92
C LYS A 41 -7.77 -17.21 -0.35
N GLU A 42 -6.63 -17.91 -0.40
CA GLU A 42 -6.53 -19.29 0.11
C GLU A 42 -6.86 -19.38 1.60
N ARG A 43 -6.31 -18.46 2.42
CA ARG A 43 -6.48 -18.47 3.88
C ARG A 43 -7.88 -18.07 4.32
N THR A 44 -8.50 -17.13 3.62
CA THR A 44 -9.82 -16.60 3.99
C THR A 44 -10.96 -17.35 3.30
N LYS A 45 -10.66 -18.19 2.29
CA LYS A 45 -11.66 -18.80 1.39
C LYS A 45 -12.54 -17.75 0.71
N GLY A 46 -12.02 -16.54 0.53
CA GLY A 46 -12.72 -15.41 -0.07
C GLY A 46 -12.96 -15.59 -1.57
N THR A 47 -13.82 -14.73 -2.11
CA THR A 47 -14.02 -14.59 -3.56
C THR A 47 -12.77 -13.99 -4.20
N TYR A 48 -12.65 -14.12 -5.53
CA TYR A 48 -11.54 -13.56 -6.29
C TYR A 48 -12.01 -13.10 -7.65
N SER A 49 -11.59 -11.93 -8.04
CA SER A 49 -11.80 -11.39 -9.37
C SER A 49 -10.50 -10.83 -9.94
N GLU A 50 -10.34 -10.91 -11.25
CA GLU A 50 -9.15 -10.43 -11.96
C GLU A 50 -9.56 -9.53 -13.13
N GLY A 51 -9.21 -8.27 -13.01
CA GLY A 51 -9.25 -7.25 -14.05
C GLY A 51 -7.84 -6.69 -14.25
N ASN A 52 -7.72 -5.41 -14.51
CA ASN A 52 -6.43 -4.71 -14.48
C ASN A 52 -5.82 -4.74 -13.06
N PHE A 53 -6.67 -4.62 -12.06
CA PHE A 53 -6.36 -4.92 -10.65
C PHE A 53 -6.95 -6.28 -10.29
N ARG A 54 -6.32 -6.97 -9.35
CA ARG A 54 -6.85 -8.21 -8.78
C ARG A 54 -7.45 -7.88 -7.44
N ILE A 55 -8.61 -8.47 -7.14
CA ILE A 55 -9.26 -8.30 -5.84
C ILE A 55 -9.67 -9.64 -5.27
N ALA A 56 -9.50 -9.78 -3.96
CA ALA A 56 -10.07 -10.89 -3.18
C ALA A 56 -10.85 -10.30 -2.00
N ASN A 57 -12.10 -10.74 -1.84
CA ASN A 57 -12.99 -10.28 -0.78
C ASN A 57 -13.24 -11.41 0.22
N ALA A 58 -13.15 -11.08 1.50
CA ALA A 58 -13.39 -11.98 2.62
C ALA A 58 -14.42 -11.34 3.58
N PRO A 59 -15.74 -11.41 3.25
CA PRO A 59 -16.79 -10.77 4.03
C PRO A 59 -16.84 -11.25 5.50
N ASP A 60 -16.53 -12.52 5.75
CA ASP A 60 -16.54 -13.10 7.10
C ASP A 60 -15.61 -12.38 8.09
N ILE A 61 -14.55 -11.74 7.58
CA ILE A 61 -13.60 -10.95 8.37
C ILE A 61 -13.64 -9.47 7.99
N ASN A 62 -14.61 -9.05 7.18
CA ASN A 62 -14.80 -7.69 6.67
C ASN A 62 -13.50 -7.09 6.08
N CYS A 63 -12.79 -7.86 5.26
CA CYS A 63 -11.51 -7.46 4.69
C CYS A 63 -11.41 -7.82 3.21
N SER A 64 -10.95 -6.88 2.40
CA SER A 64 -10.58 -7.10 1.00
C SER A 64 -9.09 -6.91 0.79
N MET A 65 -8.50 -7.60 -0.18
CA MET A 65 -7.14 -7.33 -0.63
C MET A 65 -7.15 -7.01 -2.12
N ILE A 66 -6.45 -5.94 -2.49
CA ILE A 66 -6.32 -5.49 -3.88
C ILE A 66 -4.85 -5.47 -4.29
N ASP A 67 -4.53 -6.16 -5.38
CA ASP A 67 -3.24 -6.04 -6.06
C ASP A 67 -3.40 -5.04 -7.22
N PHE A 68 -2.80 -3.87 -7.04
CA PHE A 68 -2.89 -2.76 -7.98
C PHE A 68 -1.73 -2.68 -8.98
N GLY A 69 -0.79 -3.63 -8.92
CA GLY A 69 0.42 -3.61 -9.74
C GLY A 69 1.54 -2.75 -9.13
N ILE A 70 2.32 -2.07 -9.96
CA ILE A 70 3.54 -1.38 -9.53
C ILE A 70 3.45 0.12 -9.82
N GLY A 71 3.95 0.90 -8.89
CA GLY A 71 4.23 2.32 -9.03
C GLY A 71 3.17 3.24 -8.43
N SER A 72 3.64 4.41 -8.03
CA SER A 72 2.82 5.44 -7.36
C SER A 72 1.59 5.88 -8.14
N PRO A 73 1.58 5.97 -9.49
CA PRO A 73 0.35 6.30 -10.22
C PRO A 73 -0.75 5.26 -10.06
N GLN A 74 -0.39 3.96 -10.04
CA GLN A 74 -1.37 2.89 -9.84
C GLN A 74 -1.91 2.89 -8.40
N ALA A 75 -1.02 3.10 -7.42
CA ALA A 75 -1.41 3.26 -6.03
C ALA A 75 -2.37 4.45 -5.84
N ALA A 76 -2.07 5.60 -6.45
CA ALA A 76 -2.93 6.78 -6.41
C ALA A 76 -4.30 6.50 -7.02
N LEU A 77 -4.37 5.84 -8.18
CA LEU A 77 -5.62 5.50 -8.83
C LEU A 77 -6.51 4.62 -7.92
N VAL A 78 -5.96 3.54 -7.37
CA VAL A 78 -6.74 2.65 -6.52
C VAL A 78 -7.21 3.37 -5.24
N VAL A 79 -6.33 4.13 -4.59
CA VAL A 79 -6.67 4.86 -3.34
C VAL A 79 -7.73 5.92 -3.61
N ASN A 80 -7.64 6.65 -4.73
CA ASN A 80 -8.68 7.59 -5.11
C ASN A 80 -10.05 6.92 -5.29
N CYS A 81 -10.10 5.79 -5.98
CA CYS A 81 -11.37 5.06 -6.13
C CYS A 81 -11.90 4.55 -4.78
N LEU A 82 -11.01 4.02 -3.93
CA LEU A 82 -11.39 3.52 -2.61
C LEU A 82 -11.92 4.62 -1.68
N ALA A 83 -11.48 5.86 -1.83
CA ALA A 83 -11.97 6.97 -1.02
C ALA A 83 -13.47 7.26 -1.20
N TYR A 84 -14.09 6.74 -2.25
CA TYR A 84 -15.52 6.85 -2.52
C TYR A 84 -16.34 5.65 -2.00
N LEU A 85 -15.70 4.67 -1.37
CA LEU A 85 -16.42 3.60 -0.67
C LEU A 85 -17.15 4.17 0.54
N PRO A 86 -18.47 3.98 0.68
CA PRO A 86 -19.26 4.64 1.72
C PRO A 86 -18.89 4.22 3.14
N ASN A 87 -18.37 3.00 3.30
CA ASN A 87 -18.05 2.41 4.60
C ASN A 87 -16.55 2.18 4.81
N LEU A 88 -15.68 2.77 3.99
CA LEU A 88 -14.24 2.60 4.11
C LEU A 88 -13.75 2.98 5.51
N LYS A 89 -13.08 2.06 6.17
CA LYS A 89 -12.48 2.28 7.51
C LYS A 89 -10.96 2.37 7.48
N THR A 90 -10.32 1.47 6.74
CA THR A 90 -8.85 1.45 6.69
C THR A 90 -8.34 1.00 5.33
N VAL A 91 -7.22 1.59 4.91
CA VAL A 91 -6.39 1.10 3.80
C VAL A 91 -4.97 0.91 4.31
N ILE A 92 -4.42 -0.30 4.14
CA ILE A 92 -3.06 -0.64 4.57
C ILE A 92 -2.30 -1.22 3.38
N MET A 93 -1.15 -0.62 3.06
CA MET A 93 -0.23 -1.18 2.07
C MET A 93 0.59 -2.31 2.69
N VAL A 94 0.62 -3.46 2.02
CA VAL A 94 1.43 -4.62 2.38
C VAL A 94 2.33 -4.98 1.21
N GLY A 95 3.62 -4.74 1.36
CA GLY A 95 4.58 -4.91 0.27
C GLY A 95 5.94 -5.40 0.74
N MET A 96 6.91 -5.27 -0.13
CA MET A 96 8.33 -5.47 0.16
C MET A 96 9.07 -4.18 -0.17
N CYS A 97 10.10 -3.88 0.58
CA CYS A 97 11.01 -2.77 0.32
C CYS A 97 12.46 -3.25 0.38
N GLY A 98 13.37 -2.49 -0.21
CA GLY A 98 14.80 -2.69 0.00
C GLY A 98 15.22 -2.12 1.35
N GLY A 99 15.87 -2.91 2.20
CA GLY A 99 16.47 -2.42 3.44
C GLY A 99 17.67 -1.52 3.16
N ILE A 100 17.72 -0.37 3.80
CA ILE A 100 18.83 0.61 3.68
C ILE A 100 19.71 0.61 4.91
N ASP A 101 19.11 0.53 6.10
CA ASP A 101 19.84 0.51 7.37
C ASP A 101 20.50 -0.86 7.60
N ASP A 102 21.78 -0.83 8.03
CA ASP A 102 22.59 -2.04 8.22
C ASP A 102 22.10 -2.95 9.37
N VAL A 103 21.22 -2.44 10.23
CA VAL A 103 20.59 -3.25 11.30
C VAL A 103 19.49 -4.18 10.78
N LEU A 104 19.03 -3.97 9.55
CA LEU A 104 17.96 -4.75 8.93
C LEU A 104 18.49 -6.05 8.33
N LYS A 105 17.68 -7.09 8.45
CA LYS A 105 17.91 -8.39 7.82
C LYS A 105 16.74 -8.75 6.92
N GLU A 106 17.00 -9.59 5.94
CA GLU A 106 15.93 -10.15 5.10
C GLU A 106 14.86 -10.83 5.97
N GLY A 107 13.60 -10.46 5.74
CA GLY A 107 12.47 -10.94 6.53
C GLY A 107 12.12 -10.08 7.75
N ASP A 108 12.86 -9.01 8.02
CA ASP A 108 12.44 -8.02 9.02
C ASP A 108 11.20 -7.25 8.53
N PHE A 109 10.38 -6.81 9.49
CA PHE A 109 9.21 -5.99 9.21
C PHE A 109 9.51 -4.53 9.50
N ILE A 110 9.26 -3.67 8.52
CA ILE A 110 9.24 -2.22 8.70
C ILE A 110 7.78 -1.78 8.80
N VAL A 111 7.45 -1.05 9.86
CA VAL A 111 6.18 -0.33 10.00
C VAL A 111 6.51 1.16 9.96
N PRO A 112 6.31 1.82 8.80
CA PRO A 112 6.74 3.21 8.64
C PRO A 112 6.01 4.17 9.58
N SER A 113 6.75 5.06 10.23
CA SER A 113 6.19 6.21 10.95
C SER A 113 5.98 7.42 10.04
N ALA A 114 6.72 7.47 8.92
CA ALA A 114 6.55 8.43 7.84
C ALA A 114 7.22 7.90 6.58
N ALA A 115 6.81 8.43 5.41
CA ALA A 115 7.50 8.20 4.15
C ALA A 115 7.94 9.53 3.53
N ILE A 116 9.21 9.57 3.07
CA ILE A 116 9.70 10.66 2.22
C ILE A 116 9.20 10.38 0.81
N ARG A 117 8.52 11.35 0.25
CA ARG A 117 7.90 11.30 -1.08
C ARG A 117 8.93 11.67 -2.15
N GLY A 118 9.76 10.72 -2.56
CA GLY A 118 10.77 10.89 -3.61
C GLY A 118 10.27 10.57 -5.02
N GLU A 119 8.97 10.42 -5.16
CA GLU A 119 8.24 10.21 -6.40
C GLU A 119 7.42 11.46 -6.80
N GLY A 120 6.88 11.50 -8.00
CA GLY A 120 6.20 12.69 -8.53
C GLY A 120 4.69 12.71 -8.30
N THR A 121 4.05 11.56 -8.25
CA THR A 121 2.59 11.40 -8.26
C THR A 121 1.92 12.07 -7.07
N SER A 122 2.45 11.89 -5.87
CA SER A 122 1.85 12.42 -4.65
C SER A 122 1.94 13.96 -4.54
N ASN A 123 2.72 14.62 -5.40
CA ASN A 123 2.75 16.09 -5.47
C ASN A 123 1.42 16.69 -6.00
N HIS A 124 0.55 15.88 -6.62
CA HIS A 124 -0.80 16.28 -6.99
C HIS A 124 -1.75 16.36 -5.78
N TYR A 125 -1.39 15.75 -4.65
CA TYR A 125 -2.24 15.65 -3.45
C TYR A 125 -1.70 16.47 -2.27
N LEU A 126 -0.37 16.55 -2.14
CA LEU A 126 0.28 17.23 -1.02
C LEU A 126 1.40 18.15 -1.52
N PRO A 127 1.67 19.27 -0.85
CA PRO A 127 2.80 20.16 -1.20
C PRO A 127 4.14 19.41 -1.18
N LYS A 128 5.07 19.81 -2.03
CA LYS A 128 6.45 19.30 -2.02
C LYS A 128 7.07 19.50 -0.63
N GLY A 129 7.83 18.52 -0.18
CA GLY A 129 8.47 18.53 1.14
C GLY A 129 7.58 18.10 2.31
N PHE A 130 6.28 17.91 2.07
CA PHE A 130 5.39 17.35 3.10
C PHE A 130 5.58 15.83 3.16
N PRO A 131 5.91 15.22 4.32
CA PRO A 131 6.03 13.77 4.43
C PRO A 131 4.66 13.10 4.36
N ALA A 132 4.60 11.85 3.89
CA ALA A 132 3.44 11.01 4.06
C ALA A 132 3.47 10.42 5.48
N ILE A 133 2.39 10.64 6.24
CA ILE A 133 2.28 10.21 7.64
C ILE A 133 1.06 9.28 7.76
N PRO A 134 1.21 8.07 8.31
CA PRO A 134 0.10 7.16 8.51
C PRO A 134 -0.83 7.64 9.63
N ALA A 135 -2.10 7.20 9.60
CA ALA A 135 -2.98 7.36 10.75
C ALA A 135 -2.40 6.61 11.96
N SER A 136 -2.19 7.31 13.07
CA SER A 136 -1.49 6.78 14.26
C SER A 136 -2.15 5.52 14.82
N SER A 137 -3.49 5.47 14.87
CA SER A 137 -4.24 4.30 15.32
C SER A 137 -3.97 3.08 14.46
N VAL A 138 -4.04 3.23 13.12
CA VAL A 138 -3.77 2.14 12.17
C VAL A 138 -2.32 1.67 12.29
N ASN A 139 -1.38 2.61 12.44
CA ASN A 139 0.03 2.27 12.61
C ASN A 139 0.29 1.44 13.87
N LEU A 140 -0.36 1.78 15.00
CA LEU A 140 -0.28 0.98 16.22
C LEU A 140 -0.83 -0.43 16.05
N TYR A 141 -1.93 -0.61 15.31
CA TYR A 141 -2.44 -1.95 14.98
C TYR A 141 -1.46 -2.74 14.12
N CYS A 142 -0.81 -2.12 13.14
CA CYS A 142 0.23 -2.77 12.34
C CYS A 142 1.40 -3.24 13.20
N ILE A 143 1.89 -2.39 14.12
CA ILE A 143 2.93 -2.76 15.10
C ILE A 143 2.48 -3.95 15.95
N GLY A 144 1.26 -3.92 16.46
CA GLY A 144 0.66 -5.01 17.24
C GLY A 144 0.60 -6.32 16.45
N ALA A 145 0.13 -6.27 15.20
CA ALA A 145 0.04 -7.45 14.34
C ALA A 145 1.41 -8.09 14.05
N VAL A 146 2.44 -7.28 13.81
CA VAL A 146 3.81 -7.79 13.63
C VAL A 146 4.30 -8.47 14.93
N ARG A 147 4.07 -7.87 16.09
CA ARG A 147 4.46 -8.48 17.39
C ARG A 147 3.72 -9.79 17.68
N GLN A 148 2.42 -9.85 17.35
CA GLN A 148 1.62 -11.08 17.50
C GLN A 148 2.11 -12.22 16.59
N SER A 149 2.76 -11.91 15.47
CA SER A 149 3.41 -12.91 14.62
C SER A 149 4.75 -13.41 15.16
N GLY A 150 5.16 -13.00 16.37
CA GLY A 150 6.44 -13.36 16.98
C GLY A 150 7.64 -12.58 16.42
N ARG A 151 7.41 -11.49 15.69
CA ARG A 151 8.46 -10.65 15.09
C ARG A 151 8.54 -9.30 15.78
N LEU A 152 9.71 -8.66 15.71
CA LEU A 152 9.89 -7.29 16.18
C LEU A 152 9.77 -6.31 15.00
N PRO A 153 8.80 -5.39 15.03
CA PRO A 153 8.71 -4.36 13.99
C PRO A 153 9.83 -3.34 14.13
N ARG A 154 10.40 -2.95 13.01
CA ARG A 154 11.28 -1.78 12.91
C ARG A 154 10.42 -0.56 12.55
N CYS A 155 10.40 0.45 13.41
CA CYS A 155 9.63 1.66 13.17
C CYS A 155 10.57 2.81 12.81
N GLY A 156 10.27 3.53 11.74
CA GLY A 156 11.09 4.65 11.30
C GLY A 156 10.65 5.17 9.93
N ILE A 157 11.51 5.95 9.30
CA ILE A 157 11.22 6.61 8.04
C ILE A 157 11.59 5.69 6.88
N VAL A 158 10.73 5.63 5.86
CA VAL A 158 11.03 5.02 4.56
C VAL A 158 11.10 6.07 3.47
N TYR A 159 11.64 5.71 2.32
CA TYR A 159 11.69 6.57 1.14
C TYR A 159 10.96 5.89 -0.01
N THR A 160 10.01 6.57 -0.63
CA THR A 160 9.31 6.09 -1.83
C THR A 160 9.93 6.74 -3.06
N THR A 161 10.27 5.93 -4.05
CA THR A 161 10.89 6.40 -5.30
C THR A 161 10.12 5.93 -6.52
N ASP A 162 10.14 6.70 -7.61
CA ASP A 162 9.69 6.27 -8.95
C ASP A 162 10.85 5.76 -9.83
N ARG A 163 12.06 5.76 -9.29
CA ARG A 163 13.28 5.31 -9.97
C ARG A 163 13.58 3.84 -9.64
N ARG A 164 13.52 2.99 -10.64
CA ARG A 164 13.97 1.59 -10.52
C ARG A 164 15.50 1.51 -10.66
N LEU A 165 16.09 0.43 -10.13
CA LEU A 165 17.54 0.16 -10.15
C LEU A 165 18.37 1.20 -9.38
N TRP A 166 17.78 1.78 -8.32
CA TRP A 166 18.46 2.66 -7.36
C TRP A 166 19.59 1.92 -6.60
N GLU A 167 19.52 0.60 -6.54
CA GLU A 167 20.50 -0.27 -5.86
C GLU A 167 21.92 -0.11 -6.39
N PHE A 168 22.09 0.38 -7.62
CA PHE A 168 23.40 0.62 -8.21
C PHE A 168 23.95 2.04 -7.95
N ASP A 169 23.17 2.92 -7.36
CA ASP A 169 23.58 4.29 -7.02
C ASP A 169 24.10 4.36 -5.57
N LYS A 170 25.37 4.05 -5.38
CA LYS A 170 26.00 4.06 -4.07
C LYS A 170 25.88 5.40 -3.35
N LYS A 171 26.00 6.53 -4.06
CA LYS A 171 25.89 7.86 -3.45
C LYS A 171 24.49 8.11 -2.90
N PHE A 172 23.48 7.64 -3.62
CA PHE A 172 22.09 7.75 -3.17
C PHE A 172 21.82 6.85 -1.96
N ILE A 173 22.31 5.61 -1.97
CA ILE A 173 22.19 4.69 -0.83
C ILE A 173 22.87 5.26 0.40
N ASP A 174 24.12 5.76 0.27
CA ASP A 174 24.87 6.35 1.36
C ASP A 174 24.16 7.59 1.92
N TYR A 175 23.58 8.43 1.04
CA TYR A 175 22.75 9.55 1.44
C TYR A 175 21.55 9.13 2.28
N LEU A 176 20.78 8.09 1.85
CA LEU A 176 19.63 7.59 2.59
C LEU A 176 20.06 7.00 3.95
N ARG A 177 21.15 6.26 3.98
CA ARG A 177 21.71 5.68 5.21
C ARG A 177 22.15 6.76 6.21
N ASP A 178 22.83 7.81 5.75
CA ASP A 178 23.21 8.97 6.57
C ASP A 178 21.99 9.65 7.20
N LYS A 179 20.83 9.64 6.51
CA LYS A 179 19.56 10.17 7.01
C LYS A 179 18.75 9.16 7.83
N ARG A 180 19.31 7.99 8.13
CA ARG A 180 18.67 6.91 8.90
C ARG A 180 17.34 6.44 8.31
N ILE A 181 17.27 6.41 6.99
CA ILE A 181 16.14 5.83 6.28
C ILE A 181 16.21 4.31 6.43
N LEU A 182 15.13 3.69 6.91
CA LEU A 182 15.11 2.25 7.12
C LEU A 182 15.00 1.48 5.82
N GLY A 183 14.16 1.92 4.91
CA GLY A 183 13.92 1.19 3.67
C GLY A 183 13.48 2.10 2.54
N ILE A 184 13.53 1.55 1.34
CA ILE A 184 13.09 2.21 0.11
C ILE A 184 12.11 1.30 -0.63
N ASP A 185 11.03 1.89 -1.11
CA ASP A 185 10.03 1.23 -1.95
C ASP A 185 9.75 2.03 -3.23
N MET A 186 8.81 1.51 -4.04
CA MET A 186 8.44 2.10 -5.33
C MET A 186 6.93 1.99 -5.58
#